data_843b22d1d2c3b742ff9022fd28d0be09
#
_entry.id   843b22d1d2c3b742ff9022fd28d0be09
#
_cell.length_a   1.000
_cell.length_b   1.000
_cell.length_c   1.000
_cell.angle_alpha   90.00
_cell.angle_beta   90.00
_cell.angle_gamma   90.00
#
_symmetry.space_group_name_H-M   'P 1'
#
loop_
_entity.id
_entity.type
_entity.pdbx_description
1 polymer ?
#
loop_
_entity_poly.entity_id
_entity_poly.type
_entity_poly.pdbx_seq_one_letter_code
_entity_poly.pdbx_strand_id
1 'polypeptide(L)'
;MCIRDSSDGTPKDVDREIVALFSAFNENESWYVQENVAAHISAAEQKTLGAESANFSDSQGYFTFTGTGFAETNYKFSVNGYLYGDGPVMTMKQGQRVRWYLLDMGDVGALNFHTPHWHGNTVLSHGTRRDTLFLLPLGTETADMVPDAPGLWLFHCHLDDHMEAGMMARYEVLPAPTSTADTKQRTR
;
A
#
# COMPACT_ATOMS: atom_id res chain seq x y z
N MET A 1 -5.22 20.24 -5.77
CA MET A 1 -5.51 20.89 -4.48
C MET A 1 -6.92 20.48 -4.09
N CYS A 2 -7.10 19.73 -3.01
CA CYS A 2 -8.43 19.32 -2.57
C CYS A 2 -9.10 20.52 -1.91
N ILE A 3 -10.21 20.97 -2.46
CA ILE A 3 -11.00 22.05 -1.87
C ILE A 3 -11.99 21.39 -0.91
N ARG A 4 -11.77 21.61 0.39
CA ARG A 4 -12.71 21.23 1.43
C ARG A 4 -13.70 22.38 1.58
N ASP A 5 -14.86 22.23 0.99
CA ASP A 5 -15.83 23.30 0.76
C ASP A 5 -17.10 23.18 1.61
N SER A 6 -17.17 22.17 2.47
CA SER A 6 -18.23 22.03 3.48
C SER A 6 -17.80 22.61 4.83
N SER A 7 -18.77 22.91 5.70
CA SER A 7 -18.51 23.46 7.04
C SER A 7 -17.76 22.51 7.97
N ASP A 8 -17.80 21.20 7.72
CA ASP A 8 -17.08 20.15 8.46
C ASP A 8 -15.74 19.79 7.82
N GLY A 9 -15.34 20.46 6.73
CA GLY A 9 -14.09 20.24 6.03
C GLY A 9 -14.12 19.05 5.06
N THR A 10 -15.26 18.40 4.80
CA THR A 10 -15.37 17.33 3.79
C THR A 10 -15.51 17.92 2.39
N PRO A 11 -14.96 17.28 1.34
CA PRO A 11 -15.23 17.67 -0.04
C PRO A 11 -16.68 17.40 -0.42
N LYS A 12 -17.32 18.31 -1.16
CA LYS A 12 -18.71 18.12 -1.63
C LYS A 12 -18.83 17.28 -2.89
N ASP A 13 -17.72 17.11 -3.60
CA ASP A 13 -17.67 16.42 -4.89
C ASP A 13 -17.42 14.90 -4.76
N VAL A 14 -17.20 14.39 -3.55
CA VAL A 14 -17.03 12.97 -3.27
C VAL A 14 -17.90 12.53 -2.09
N ASP A 15 -18.17 11.24 -2.03
CA ASP A 15 -19.00 10.61 -1.01
C ASP A 15 -18.16 9.87 0.04
N ARG A 16 -16.91 9.59 -0.29
CA ARG A 16 -15.97 8.83 0.54
C ARG A 16 -14.53 9.26 0.28
N GLU A 17 -13.76 9.35 1.35
CA GLU A 17 -12.32 9.57 1.29
C GLU A 17 -11.59 8.33 1.82
N ILE A 18 -10.48 7.97 1.19
CA ILE A 18 -9.58 6.89 1.59
C ILE A 18 -8.16 7.42 1.56
N VAL A 19 -7.40 7.16 2.61
CA VAL A 19 -5.98 7.50 2.69
C VAL A 19 -5.17 6.23 2.59
N ALA A 20 -4.16 6.22 1.72
CA ALA A 20 -3.19 5.15 1.60
C ALA A 20 -1.78 5.72 1.69
N LEU A 21 -1.09 5.38 2.78
CA LEU A 21 0.28 5.75 3.06
C LEU A 21 1.19 4.59 2.68
N PHE A 22 2.10 4.83 1.76
CA PHE A 22 3.17 3.90 1.37
C PHE A 22 4.41 4.24 2.18
N SER A 23 5.00 3.24 2.81
CA SER A 23 6.20 3.41 3.63
C SER A 23 7.04 2.15 3.70
N ALA A 24 8.36 2.33 3.73
CA ALA A 24 9.31 1.27 3.98
C ALA A 24 9.69 1.23 5.47
N PHE A 25 9.98 0.04 5.96
CA PHE A 25 10.51 -0.20 7.30
C PHE A 25 11.80 -0.99 7.19
N ASN A 26 12.88 -0.43 7.71
CA ASN A 26 14.18 -1.08 7.73
C ASN A 26 14.53 -1.48 9.17
N GLU A 27 14.15 -2.68 9.56
CA GLU A 27 14.45 -3.23 10.89
C GLU A 27 15.95 -3.55 11.09
N ASN A 28 16.74 -3.54 10.01
CA ASN A 28 18.19 -3.68 10.13
C ASN A 28 18.84 -2.50 10.86
N GLU A 29 18.19 -1.33 10.85
CA GLU A 29 18.64 -0.14 11.57
C GLU A 29 18.10 -0.04 13.00
N SER A 30 17.35 -1.04 13.43
CA SER A 30 16.84 -1.13 14.81
C SER A 30 17.99 -1.22 15.79
N TRP A 31 17.93 -0.44 16.86
CA TRP A 31 18.90 -0.51 17.96
C TRP A 31 18.91 -1.88 18.65
N TYR A 32 17.85 -2.66 18.48
CA TYR A 32 17.68 -3.98 19.08
C TYR A 32 18.00 -5.15 18.15
N VAL A 33 18.44 -4.90 16.91
CA VAL A 33 18.65 -5.97 15.92
C VAL A 33 19.61 -7.04 16.45
N GLN A 34 20.71 -6.64 17.08
CA GLN A 34 21.73 -7.56 17.61
C GLN A 34 21.17 -8.39 18.77
N GLU A 35 20.44 -7.76 19.68
CA GLU A 35 19.80 -8.44 20.81
C GLU A 35 18.75 -9.44 20.33
N ASN A 36 17.93 -9.06 19.34
CA ASN A 36 16.93 -9.92 18.75
C ASN A 36 17.55 -11.11 18.03
N VAL A 37 18.61 -10.89 17.26
CA VAL A 37 19.37 -11.96 16.59
C VAL A 37 19.93 -12.94 17.62
N ALA A 38 20.59 -12.44 18.66
CA ALA A 38 21.17 -13.29 19.71
C ALA A 38 20.13 -14.07 20.50
N ALA A 39 18.94 -13.47 20.72
CA ALA A 39 17.88 -14.10 21.52
C ALA A 39 17.03 -15.12 20.76
N HIS A 40 16.86 -14.96 19.43
CA HIS A 40 15.85 -15.68 18.67
C HIS A 40 16.39 -16.52 17.53
N ILE A 41 17.66 -16.36 17.13
CA ILE A 41 18.28 -17.05 15.99
C ILE A 41 19.48 -17.85 16.47
N SER A 42 19.50 -19.16 16.24
CA SER A 42 20.64 -20.00 16.60
C SER A 42 21.89 -19.62 15.82
N ALA A 43 23.08 -19.91 16.39
CA ALA A 43 24.37 -19.61 15.74
C ALA A 43 24.50 -20.25 14.34
N ALA A 44 23.92 -21.43 14.13
CA ALA A 44 23.90 -22.09 12.83
C ALA A 44 23.04 -21.36 11.81
N GLU A 45 21.87 -20.89 12.23
CA GLU A 45 20.96 -20.08 11.40
C GLU A 45 21.54 -18.70 11.10
N GLN A 46 22.19 -18.05 12.09
CA GLN A 46 22.88 -16.76 11.89
C GLN A 46 23.91 -16.88 10.76
N LYS A 47 24.69 -17.94 10.76
CA LYS A 47 25.67 -18.22 9.71
C LYS A 47 25.00 -18.45 8.35
N THR A 48 23.93 -19.24 8.30
CA THR A 48 23.21 -19.57 7.06
C THR A 48 22.53 -18.34 6.46
N LEU A 49 21.98 -17.46 7.31
CA LEU A 49 21.27 -16.25 6.90
C LEU A 49 22.19 -15.05 6.67
N GLY A 50 23.49 -15.19 6.95
CA GLY A 50 24.43 -14.07 6.89
C GLY A 50 24.21 -13.00 7.96
N ALA A 51 23.52 -13.35 9.04
CA ALA A 51 23.20 -12.42 10.14
C ALA A 51 24.44 -12.02 10.98
N GLU A 52 25.58 -12.71 10.78
CA GLU A 52 26.85 -12.40 11.43
C GLU A 52 27.47 -11.07 10.93
N SER A 53 27.13 -10.65 9.71
CA SER A 53 27.63 -9.42 9.12
C SER A 53 26.58 -8.31 9.23
N ALA A 54 26.28 -7.91 10.45
CA ALA A 54 25.28 -6.85 10.73
C ALA A 54 25.71 -5.43 10.33
N ASN A 55 26.63 -5.29 9.39
CA ASN A 55 26.92 -4.02 8.71
C ASN A 55 26.14 -3.99 7.38
N PHE A 56 24.85 -3.72 7.49
CA PHE A 56 23.92 -3.70 6.36
C PHE A 56 23.99 -2.44 5.50
N SER A 57 24.89 -1.52 5.77
CA SER A 57 25.19 -0.41 4.87
C SER A 57 26.42 -0.75 4.05
N ASP A 58 26.33 -0.60 2.73
CA ASP A 58 27.55 -0.42 1.97
C ASP A 58 28.27 0.86 2.45
N SER A 59 29.54 1.03 2.11
CA SER A 59 30.34 2.20 2.50
C SER A 59 29.79 3.55 2.01
N GLN A 60 28.63 3.56 1.33
CA GLN A 60 27.95 4.72 0.76
C GLN A 60 26.54 4.91 1.30
N GLY A 61 26.04 4.03 2.19
CA GLY A 61 24.70 4.11 2.76
C GLY A 61 23.58 3.73 1.79
N TYR A 62 23.91 3.12 0.66
CA TYR A 62 22.91 2.62 -0.27
C TYR A 62 22.63 1.14 0.00
N PHE A 63 21.35 0.80 0.15
CA PHE A 63 20.92 -0.58 0.09
C PHE A 63 20.97 -1.07 -1.34
N THR A 64 21.97 -1.86 -1.66
CA THR A 64 21.90 -2.73 -2.82
C THR A 64 21.07 -3.95 -2.41
N PHE A 65 19.84 -4.03 -2.91
CA PHE A 65 19.03 -5.25 -2.87
C PHE A 65 19.79 -6.34 -3.65
N THR A 66 20.72 -7.00 -3.02
CA THR A 66 21.36 -8.19 -3.55
C THR A 66 20.64 -9.47 -3.13
N GLY A 67 19.36 -9.32 -2.78
CA GLY A 67 18.30 -10.31 -2.94
C GLY A 67 18.43 -11.61 -2.19
N THR A 68 19.25 -11.80 -1.17
CA THR A 68 19.16 -13.02 -0.34
C THR A 68 19.76 -12.81 1.03
N GLY A 69 19.00 -13.04 2.06
CA GLY A 69 19.51 -13.15 3.40
C GLY A 69 18.69 -12.41 4.46
N PHE A 70 19.23 -12.39 5.66
CA PHE A 70 18.61 -11.80 6.84
C PHE A 70 18.26 -10.32 6.66
N ALA A 71 19.13 -9.52 6.03
CA ALA A 71 18.91 -8.10 5.82
C ALA A 71 17.68 -7.81 4.96
N GLU A 72 17.48 -8.57 3.90
CA GLU A 72 16.32 -8.43 3.02
C GLU A 72 15.02 -8.76 3.75
N THR A 73 15.02 -9.81 4.57
CA THR A 73 13.83 -10.18 5.34
C THR A 73 13.41 -9.13 6.37
N ASN A 74 14.31 -8.25 6.78
CA ASN A 74 14.09 -7.15 7.71
C ASN A 74 13.72 -5.82 7.01
N TYR A 75 13.77 -5.78 5.69
CA TYR A 75 13.33 -4.63 4.92
C TYR A 75 11.94 -4.89 4.38
N LYS A 76 10.97 -4.14 4.86
CA LYS A 76 9.55 -4.36 4.59
C LYS A 76 8.90 -3.12 4.01
N PHE A 77 7.95 -3.35 3.12
CA PHE A 77 7.17 -2.31 2.47
C PHE A 77 5.70 -2.44 2.86
N SER A 78 5.09 -1.36 3.30
CA SER A 78 3.75 -1.37 3.86
C SER A 78 2.79 -0.43 3.18
N VAL A 79 1.50 -0.74 3.31
CA VAL A 79 0.39 0.19 3.07
C VAL A 79 -0.31 0.45 4.41
N ASN A 80 -0.37 1.70 4.83
CA ASN A 80 -0.92 2.12 6.12
C ASN A 80 -0.29 1.41 7.34
N GLY A 81 0.98 1.04 7.26
CA GLY A 81 1.72 0.34 8.30
C GLY A 81 1.45 -1.16 8.37
N TYR A 82 0.65 -1.72 7.48
CA TYR A 82 0.35 -3.14 7.40
C TYR A 82 1.06 -3.80 6.22
N LEU A 83 1.36 -5.08 6.36
CA LEU A 83 2.06 -5.90 5.38
C LEU A 83 1.14 -7.00 4.85
N TYR A 84 1.39 -7.48 3.65
CA TYR A 84 0.77 -8.68 3.06
C TYR A 84 -0.77 -8.69 3.05
N GLY A 85 -1.39 -7.50 3.02
CA GLY A 85 -2.84 -7.38 3.03
C GLY A 85 -3.52 -7.66 4.37
N ASP A 86 -2.76 -7.66 5.48
CA ASP A 86 -3.25 -8.00 6.83
C ASP A 86 -3.91 -6.81 7.54
N GLY A 87 -3.91 -5.65 6.89
CA GLY A 87 -4.58 -4.45 7.40
C GLY A 87 -6.10 -4.47 7.25
N PRO A 88 -6.77 -3.49 7.86
CA PRO A 88 -8.21 -3.29 7.69
C PRO A 88 -8.59 -3.15 6.21
N VAL A 89 -9.65 -3.83 5.81
CA VAL A 89 -10.18 -3.72 4.44
C VAL A 89 -10.78 -2.33 4.23
N MET A 90 -10.32 -1.64 3.20
CA MET A 90 -10.84 -0.32 2.80
C MET A 90 -12.16 -0.49 2.03
N THR A 91 -13.30 -0.24 2.69
CA THR A 91 -14.61 -0.50 2.09
C THR A 91 -15.20 0.71 1.38
N MET A 92 -15.89 0.47 0.28
CA MET A 92 -16.67 1.46 -0.47
C MET A 92 -17.91 0.81 -1.10
N LYS A 93 -18.80 1.60 -1.68
CA LYS A 93 -20.01 1.09 -2.35
C LYS A 93 -19.89 1.27 -3.86
N GLN A 94 -20.44 0.34 -4.61
CA GLN A 94 -20.57 0.44 -6.05
C GLN A 94 -21.27 1.75 -6.44
N GLY A 95 -20.69 2.49 -7.39
CA GLY A 95 -21.19 3.77 -7.85
C GLY A 95 -20.93 4.96 -6.93
N GLN A 96 -20.30 4.76 -5.77
CA GLN A 96 -19.93 5.83 -4.84
C GLN A 96 -18.77 6.64 -5.43
N ARG A 97 -18.80 7.96 -5.28
CA ARG A 97 -17.66 8.80 -5.65
C ARG A 97 -16.62 8.74 -4.53
N VAL A 98 -15.50 8.08 -4.79
CA VAL A 98 -14.44 7.82 -3.81
C VAL A 98 -13.18 8.58 -4.21
N ARG A 99 -12.61 9.34 -3.28
CA ARG A 99 -11.30 9.98 -3.45
C ARG A 99 -10.24 9.28 -2.63
N TRP A 100 -9.18 8.87 -3.31
CA TRP A 100 -7.98 8.31 -2.72
C TRP A 100 -6.93 9.41 -2.58
N TYR A 101 -6.35 9.50 -1.39
CA TYR A 101 -5.16 10.28 -1.11
C TYR A 101 -4.01 9.32 -0.92
N LEU A 102 -3.06 9.36 -1.81
CA LEU A 102 -1.88 8.51 -1.81
C LEU A 102 -0.71 9.33 -1.31
N LEU A 103 0.01 8.81 -0.35
CA LEU A 103 1.16 9.46 0.26
C LEU A 103 2.33 8.49 0.26
N ASP A 104 3.50 8.99 -0.05
CA ASP A 104 4.76 8.26 0.06
C ASP A 104 5.61 8.92 1.15
N MET A 105 6.03 8.15 2.14
CA MET A 105 6.92 8.66 3.19
C MET A 105 8.36 8.83 2.71
N GLY A 106 8.70 8.25 1.55
CA GLY A 106 10.08 8.10 1.15
C GLY A 106 10.86 7.19 2.10
N ASP A 107 12.17 7.11 1.88
CA ASP A 107 13.09 6.42 2.77
C ASP A 107 14.43 7.17 2.84
N VAL A 108 15.14 7.02 3.96
CA VAL A 108 16.45 7.64 4.16
C VAL A 108 17.49 6.88 3.33
N GLY A 109 18.05 7.55 2.32
CA GLY A 109 19.15 7.00 1.50
C GLY A 109 18.72 6.21 0.28
N ALA A 110 17.44 5.96 0.06
CA ALA A 110 16.93 5.32 -1.15
C ALA A 110 15.85 6.14 -1.84
N LEU A 111 15.87 6.16 -3.17
CA LEU A 111 14.77 6.70 -3.98
C LEU A 111 13.67 5.65 -4.03
N ASN A 112 12.92 5.49 -2.95
CA ASN A 112 11.77 4.62 -2.90
C ASN A 112 10.57 5.34 -3.49
N PHE A 113 10.31 5.11 -4.76
CA PHE A 113 9.05 5.48 -5.40
C PHE A 113 8.11 4.28 -5.40
N HIS A 114 6.82 4.53 -5.48
CA HIS A 114 5.82 3.48 -5.49
C HIS A 114 4.90 3.60 -6.70
N THR A 115 4.25 2.48 -7.04
CA THR A 115 3.31 2.43 -8.16
C THR A 115 1.98 1.85 -7.67
N PRO A 116 1.16 2.64 -6.94
CA PRO A 116 -0.16 2.20 -6.49
C PRO A 116 -1.00 1.63 -7.63
N HIS A 117 -1.46 0.39 -7.47
CA HIS A 117 -2.26 -0.33 -8.45
C HIS A 117 -3.53 -0.90 -7.84
N TRP A 118 -4.66 -0.70 -8.52
CA TRP A 118 -5.97 -1.21 -8.14
C TRP A 118 -6.37 -2.36 -9.04
N HIS A 119 -6.65 -3.53 -8.48
CA HIS A 119 -7.30 -4.61 -9.20
C HIS A 119 -8.79 -4.34 -9.37
N GLY A 120 -9.38 -4.73 -10.48
CA GLY A 120 -10.83 -4.74 -10.72
C GLY A 120 -11.48 -3.39 -10.98
N ASN A 121 -10.84 -2.27 -10.63
CA ASN A 121 -11.37 -0.92 -10.82
C ASN A 121 -10.28 0.03 -11.31
N THR A 122 -10.69 1.16 -11.87
CA THR A 122 -9.79 2.21 -12.36
C THR A 122 -10.05 3.54 -11.67
N VAL A 123 -9.04 4.38 -11.65
CA VAL A 123 -9.10 5.73 -11.09
C VAL A 123 -8.91 6.80 -12.16
N LEU A 124 -9.41 7.99 -11.89
CA LEU A 124 -9.13 9.20 -12.66
C LEU A 124 -8.11 10.03 -11.89
N SER A 125 -6.93 10.23 -12.46
CA SER A 125 -5.90 11.12 -11.94
C SER A 125 -5.39 12.02 -13.05
N HIS A 126 -5.26 13.32 -12.77
CA HIS A 126 -4.83 14.34 -13.74
C HIS A 126 -5.59 14.27 -15.09
N GLY A 127 -6.91 14.00 -15.03
CA GLY A 127 -7.76 13.89 -16.21
C GLY A 127 -7.58 12.62 -17.05
N THR A 128 -6.76 11.68 -16.60
CA THR A 128 -6.50 10.40 -17.30
C THR A 128 -6.99 9.22 -16.46
N ARG A 129 -7.70 8.27 -17.09
CA ARG A 129 -8.14 7.03 -16.46
C ARG A 129 -7.00 6.01 -16.46
N ARG A 130 -6.73 5.44 -15.28
CA ARG A 130 -5.62 4.50 -15.05
C ARG A 130 -6.02 3.47 -13.98
N ASP A 131 -5.29 2.38 -13.94
CA ASP A 131 -5.32 1.41 -12.83
C ASP A 131 -4.05 1.45 -11.99
N THR A 132 -3.00 2.11 -12.50
CA THR A 132 -1.70 2.26 -11.85
C THR A 132 -1.25 3.72 -11.93
N LEU A 133 -0.74 4.26 -10.83
CA LEU A 133 -0.16 5.60 -10.75
C LEU A 133 1.34 5.52 -10.43
N PHE A 134 2.01 6.65 -10.56
CA PHE A 134 3.40 6.81 -10.15
C PHE A 134 3.46 7.79 -8.98
N LEU A 135 4.00 7.34 -7.85
CA LEU A 135 4.09 8.09 -6.61
C LEU A 135 5.57 8.31 -6.26
N LEU A 136 5.98 9.56 -6.29
CA LEU A 136 7.36 9.96 -5.97
C LEU A 136 7.61 9.97 -4.46
N PRO A 137 8.86 9.75 -4.03
CA PRO A 137 9.25 9.90 -2.62
C PRO A 137 8.85 11.26 -2.05
N LEU A 138 8.28 11.26 -0.86
CA LEU A 138 7.71 12.44 -0.18
C LEU A 138 6.62 13.15 -0.98
N GLY A 139 6.10 12.47 -2.01
CA GLY A 139 5.03 12.97 -2.85
C GLY A 139 3.64 12.60 -2.37
N THR A 140 2.67 13.29 -2.92
CA THR A 140 1.26 12.99 -2.72
C THR A 140 0.53 12.98 -4.05
N GLU A 141 -0.39 12.04 -4.22
CA GLU A 141 -1.27 11.96 -5.37
C GLU A 141 -2.73 11.86 -4.95
N THR A 142 -3.62 12.39 -5.78
CA THR A 142 -5.05 12.29 -5.58
C THR A 142 -5.68 11.55 -6.77
N ALA A 143 -6.49 10.56 -6.48
CA ALA A 143 -7.16 9.75 -7.49
C ALA A 143 -8.65 9.58 -7.17
N ASP A 144 -9.51 9.84 -8.13
CA ASP A 144 -10.95 9.69 -7.98
C ASP A 144 -11.41 8.38 -8.62
N MET A 145 -12.25 7.64 -7.91
CA MET A 145 -12.81 6.36 -8.33
C MET A 145 -14.33 6.39 -8.24
N VAL A 146 -14.98 5.86 -9.26
CA VAL A 146 -16.38 5.43 -9.16
C VAL A 146 -16.36 3.92 -9.42
N PRO A 147 -16.31 3.09 -8.35
CA PRO A 147 -16.16 1.66 -8.50
C PRO A 147 -17.40 1.05 -9.14
N ASP A 148 -17.22 0.23 -10.16
CA ASP A 148 -18.27 -0.46 -10.90
C ASP A 148 -18.22 -1.99 -10.77
N ALA A 149 -17.09 -2.53 -10.30
CA ALA A 149 -16.87 -3.96 -10.08
C ALA A 149 -16.96 -4.32 -8.59
N PRO A 150 -18.10 -4.85 -8.10
CA PRO A 150 -18.22 -5.34 -6.73
C PRO A 150 -17.30 -6.52 -6.46
N GLY A 151 -16.77 -6.60 -5.23
CA GLY A 151 -15.90 -7.68 -4.79
C GLY A 151 -14.79 -7.23 -3.89
N LEU A 152 -14.01 -8.19 -3.40
CA LEU A 152 -12.79 -7.97 -2.63
C LEU A 152 -11.61 -7.97 -3.60
N TRP A 153 -10.87 -6.89 -3.60
CA TRP A 153 -9.81 -6.62 -4.57
C TRP A 153 -8.48 -6.35 -3.89
N LEU A 154 -7.38 -6.68 -4.58
CA LEU A 154 -6.04 -6.32 -4.17
C LEU A 154 -5.73 -4.86 -4.55
N PHE A 155 -5.04 -4.17 -3.65
CA PHE A 155 -4.42 -2.86 -3.84
C PHE A 155 -2.97 -2.96 -3.41
N HIS A 156 -2.00 -2.67 -4.29
CA HIS A 156 -0.60 -2.91 -3.98
C HIS A 156 0.34 -1.99 -4.78
N CYS A 157 1.59 -1.93 -4.38
CA CYS A 157 2.64 -1.40 -5.23
C CYS A 157 2.91 -2.36 -6.39
N HIS A 158 3.01 -1.88 -7.62
CA HIS A 158 3.27 -2.71 -8.80
C HIS A 158 4.78 -2.87 -9.10
N LEU A 159 5.65 -2.54 -8.16
CA LEU A 159 7.04 -2.98 -8.14
C LEU A 159 7.09 -4.34 -7.46
N ASP A 160 7.63 -5.34 -8.16
CA ASP A 160 7.55 -6.74 -7.73
C ASP A 160 8.22 -6.96 -6.38
N ASP A 161 9.42 -6.42 -6.19
CA ASP A 161 10.18 -6.50 -4.94
C ASP A 161 9.47 -5.84 -3.75
N HIS A 162 8.80 -4.71 -3.96
CA HIS A 162 8.00 -4.06 -2.92
C HIS A 162 6.76 -4.89 -2.56
N MET A 163 6.08 -5.42 -3.58
CA MET A 163 4.91 -6.26 -3.38
C MET A 163 5.29 -7.54 -2.63
N GLU A 164 6.36 -8.22 -3.04
CA GLU A 164 6.88 -9.43 -2.40
C GLU A 164 7.35 -9.17 -0.96
N ALA A 165 7.86 -7.97 -0.67
CA ALA A 165 8.25 -7.55 0.67
C ALA A 165 7.07 -7.00 1.51
N GLY A 166 5.82 -7.10 1.03
CA GLY A 166 4.62 -6.88 1.81
C GLY A 166 3.75 -5.69 1.44
N MET A 167 4.11 -4.88 0.40
CA MET A 167 3.37 -3.65 0.06
C MET A 167 2.06 -3.91 -0.65
N MET A 168 1.13 -4.50 0.08
CA MET A 168 -0.20 -4.80 -0.40
C MET A 168 -1.25 -4.59 0.69
N ALA A 169 -2.45 -4.22 0.26
CA ALA A 169 -3.65 -4.05 1.07
C ALA A 169 -4.86 -4.61 0.31
N ARG A 170 -6.00 -4.64 0.96
CA ARG A 170 -7.26 -5.08 0.34
C ARG A 170 -8.28 -3.97 0.40
N TYR A 171 -9.08 -3.87 -0.66
CA TYR A 171 -10.27 -3.02 -0.65
C TYR A 171 -11.49 -3.80 -1.13
N GLU A 172 -12.65 -3.43 -0.63
CA GLU A 172 -13.91 -4.08 -0.95
C GLU A 172 -14.90 -3.10 -1.53
N VAL A 173 -15.48 -3.46 -2.65
CA VAL A 173 -16.60 -2.77 -3.27
C VAL A 173 -17.88 -3.53 -2.95
N LEU A 174 -18.68 -2.97 -2.07
CA LEU A 174 -19.98 -3.52 -1.72
C LEU A 174 -20.96 -3.28 -2.89
N PRO A 175 -21.78 -4.26 -3.27
CA PRO A 175 -22.75 -4.07 -4.34
C PRO A 175 -23.73 -2.95 -4.01
N ALA A 176 -24.22 -2.27 -5.04
CA ALA A 176 -25.29 -1.28 -4.86
C ALA A 176 -26.53 -1.96 -4.25
N PRO A 177 -27.31 -1.26 -3.42
CA PRO A 177 -28.58 -1.80 -2.92
C PRO A 177 -29.44 -2.25 -4.10
N THR A 178 -29.90 -3.49 -4.10
CA THR A 178 -30.88 -3.97 -5.08
C THR A 178 -32.14 -3.13 -4.93
N SER A 179 -32.50 -2.40 -5.99
CA SER A 179 -33.78 -1.69 -6.00
C SER A 179 -34.91 -2.75 -5.91
N THR A 180 -35.83 -2.57 -4.97
CA THR A 180 -36.97 -3.46 -4.78
C THR A 180 -37.90 -3.54 -6.01
N ALA A 181 -37.61 -2.82 -7.10
CA ALA A 181 -38.31 -2.85 -8.36
C ALA A 181 -37.99 -4.10 -9.22
N ASP A 182 -36.78 -4.68 -9.10
CA ASP A 182 -36.37 -5.82 -9.96
C ASP A 182 -36.91 -7.17 -9.50
N THR A 183 -37.45 -7.27 -8.29
CA THR A 183 -37.99 -8.53 -7.77
C THR A 183 -39.37 -8.89 -8.41
N LYS A 184 -40.05 -7.93 -9.03
CA LYS A 184 -41.38 -8.16 -9.65
C LYS A 184 -41.33 -8.69 -11.09
N GLN A 185 -40.16 -8.72 -11.73
CA GLN A 185 -40.05 -9.16 -13.14
C GLN A 185 -39.53 -10.61 -13.31
N ARG A 186 -39.10 -11.27 -12.23
CA ARG A 186 -38.61 -12.68 -12.29
C ARG A 186 -39.67 -13.75 -11.94
N THR A 187 -40.93 -13.33 -11.69
CA THR A 187 -42.01 -14.25 -11.39
C THR A 187 -43.19 -14.11 -12.38
N ARG A 188 -42.86 -14.03 -13.68
CA ARG A 188 -43.85 -14.23 -14.74
C ARG A 188 -43.32 -15.13 -15.82
#